data_f08f7aeb09184c52bbd1805f785430ea
#
_entry.id   f08f7aeb09184c52bbd1805f785430ea
#
_cell.length_a   1.000
_cell.length_b   1.000
_cell.length_c   1.000
_cell.angle_alpha   90.00
_cell.angle_beta   90.00
_cell.angle_gamma   90.00
#
_symmetry.space_group_name_H-M   'P 1'
#
loop_
_entity.id
_entity.type
_entity.pdbx_description
1 polymer ?
#
loop_
_entity_poly.entity_id
_entity_poly.type
_entity_poly.pdbx_seq_one_letter_code
_entity_poly.pdbx_strand_id
1 'polypeptide(L)'
;MRIPLFPLNIVLFPGQNLPLHIFELRYKAMLNRCLREQIPFGLVLVRESSRVSRGAPHSIGTFARVTAVEEIPEGRCAIPAPHNGNCYQISCFGEQRFRVTSLDRAEAEYLVGEVEPYPDEPVPEPALAMVAQRVCTLFDEYYRGLVALMGGWQRETTPGDRTMMFDMSVLVSGQARLHGEADPDTDSRAITVPALPNDPTALSNIIAAELNVQPQQKQDLLESPSALARLQREAEILSEETPQVAERLRQQHRRRFSAFGMSN
;
A
#
# COMPACT_ATOMS: atom_id res chain seq x y z
N MET A 1 -19.49 15.51 -4.70
CA MET A 1 -19.60 14.37 -5.63
C MET A 1 -20.00 13.13 -4.83
N ARG A 2 -20.95 12.31 -5.33
CA ARG A 2 -21.42 11.12 -4.60
C ARG A 2 -20.82 9.85 -5.20
N ILE A 3 -20.09 9.07 -4.38
CA ILE A 3 -19.37 7.87 -4.83
C ILE A 3 -19.57 6.69 -3.87
N PRO A 4 -19.42 5.44 -4.36
CA PRO A 4 -19.25 4.27 -3.51
C PRO A 4 -17.98 4.40 -2.67
N LEU A 5 -18.03 3.97 -1.41
CA LEU A 5 -16.87 3.92 -0.52
C LEU A 5 -16.55 2.47 -0.16
N PHE A 6 -15.27 2.13 -0.23
CA PHE A 6 -14.74 0.84 0.16
C PHE A 6 -13.89 0.98 1.42
N PRO A 7 -14.47 0.71 2.61
CA PRO A 7 -13.74 0.76 3.87
C PRO A 7 -12.87 -0.49 4.02
N LEU A 8 -11.56 -0.30 4.11
CA LEU A 8 -10.57 -1.36 4.28
C LEU A 8 -9.59 -1.02 5.40
N ASN A 9 -8.79 -2.01 5.82
CA ASN A 9 -7.70 -1.79 6.79
C ASN A 9 -6.37 -1.49 6.08
N ILE A 10 -6.43 -0.80 4.95
CA ILE A 10 -5.27 -0.37 4.15
C ILE A 10 -5.49 1.05 3.68
N VAL A 11 -4.40 1.76 3.40
CA VAL A 11 -4.40 3.12 2.86
C VAL A 11 -3.86 3.07 1.43
N LEU A 12 -4.58 3.71 0.50
CA LEU A 12 -4.17 3.89 -0.88
C LEU A 12 -3.64 5.30 -1.07
N PHE A 13 -2.47 5.45 -1.68
CA PHE A 13 -1.91 6.75 -2.02
C PHE A 13 -2.12 7.09 -3.50
N PRO A 14 -2.20 8.39 -3.85
CA PRO A 14 -2.14 8.81 -5.25
C PRO A 14 -0.91 8.27 -5.97
N GLY A 15 -1.08 7.77 -7.20
CA GLY A 15 -0.01 7.16 -7.99
C GLY A 15 0.28 5.68 -7.69
N GLN A 16 -0.33 5.11 -6.65
CA GLN A 16 -0.14 3.71 -6.26
C GLN A 16 -1.07 2.77 -7.04
N ASN A 17 -0.54 1.62 -7.45
CA ASN A 17 -1.36 0.50 -7.90
C ASN A 17 -1.62 -0.45 -6.73
N LEU A 18 -2.87 -0.88 -6.56
CA LEU A 18 -3.30 -1.76 -5.49
C LEU A 18 -4.13 -2.92 -6.04
N PRO A 19 -3.67 -4.17 -5.88
CA PRO A 19 -4.50 -5.34 -6.15
C PRO A 19 -5.48 -5.56 -5.00
N LEU A 20 -6.74 -5.86 -5.33
CA LEU A 20 -7.80 -6.14 -4.36
C LEU A 20 -8.56 -7.39 -4.75
N HIS A 21 -8.99 -8.15 -3.75
CA HIS A 21 -9.83 -9.34 -3.92
C HIS A 21 -11.26 -9.02 -3.51
N ILE A 22 -12.20 -9.14 -4.43
CA ILE A 22 -13.61 -8.82 -4.21
C ILE A 22 -14.42 -10.13 -4.17
N PHE A 23 -14.91 -10.49 -2.99
CA PHE A 23 -15.67 -11.71 -2.76
C PHE A 23 -17.05 -11.46 -2.12
N GLU A 24 -17.20 -10.39 -1.32
CA GLU A 24 -18.48 -10.06 -0.69
C GLU A 24 -19.49 -9.53 -1.72
N LEU A 25 -20.75 -9.99 -1.65
CA LEU A 25 -21.81 -9.62 -2.59
C LEU A 25 -22.01 -8.11 -2.71
N ARG A 26 -21.98 -7.40 -1.58
CA ARG A 26 -22.11 -5.94 -1.57
C ARG A 26 -20.99 -5.24 -2.36
N TYR A 27 -19.76 -5.74 -2.28
CA TYR A 27 -18.64 -5.14 -3.02
C TYR A 27 -18.59 -5.60 -4.49
N LYS A 28 -19.16 -6.78 -4.82
CA LYS A 28 -19.42 -7.14 -6.21
C LYS A 28 -20.45 -6.21 -6.85
N ALA A 29 -21.53 -5.85 -6.13
CA ALA A 29 -22.50 -4.87 -6.57
C ALA A 29 -21.88 -3.48 -6.77
N MET A 30 -21.04 -3.06 -5.84
CA MET A 30 -20.24 -1.82 -5.93
C MET A 30 -19.34 -1.82 -7.19
N LEU A 31 -18.56 -2.89 -7.39
CA LEU A 31 -17.67 -3.05 -8.54
C LEU A 31 -18.44 -2.96 -9.85
N ASN A 32 -19.54 -3.70 -9.96
CA ASN A 32 -20.40 -3.69 -11.16
C ASN A 32 -20.94 -2.28 -11.46
N ARG A 33 -21.30 -1.51 -10.44
CA ARG A 33 -21.72 -0.11 -10.61
C ARG A 33 -20.56 0.74 -11.13
N CYS A 34 -19.38 0.64 -10.50
CA CYS A 34 -18.20 1.41 -10.90
C CYS A 34 -17.80 1.15 -12.36
N LEU A 35 -17.85 -0.13 -12.79
CA LEU A 35 -17.51 -0.51 -14.16
C LEU A 35 -18.59 -0.01 -15.17
N ARG A 36 -19.86 -0.16 -14.84
CA ARG A 36 -20.97 0.27 -15.72
C ARG A 36 -21.01 1.78 -15.88
N GLU A 37 -20.83 2.52 -14.80
CA GLU A 37 -20.92 3.98 -14.77
C GLU A 37 -19.58 4.66 -15.04
N GLN A 38 -18.49 3.89 -15.16
CA GLN A 38 -17.12 4.37 -15.35
C GLN A 38 -16.69 5.41 -14.29
N ILE A 39 -17.13 5.20 -13.05
CA ILE A 39 -16.79 6.04 -11.91
C ILE A 39 -15.77 5.36 -11.01
N PRO A 40 -14.89 6.11 -10.35
CA PRO A 40 -14.03 5.57 -9.30
C PRO A 40 -14.86 5.24 -8.05
N PHE A 41 -14.33 4.36 -7.20
CA PHE A 41 -14.78 4.27 -5.81
C PHE A 41 -13.78 4.98 -4.89
N GLY A 42 -14.20 5.33 -3.68
CA GLY A 42 -13.33 5.88 -2.65
C GLY A 42 -12.81 4.79 -1.73
N LEU A 43 -11.48 4.63 -1.62
CA LEU A 43 -10.89 3.78 -0.61
C LEU A 43 -10.64 4.60 0.66
N VAL A 44 -11.13 4.12 1.80
CA VAL A 44 -11.02 4.78 3.10
C VAL A 44 -10.56 3.79 4.16
N LEU A 45 -9.65 4.21 5.05
CA LEU A 45 -9.23 3.40 6.19
C LEU A 45 -10.36 3.30 7.20
N VAL A 46 -10.61 2.09 7.71
CA VAL A 46 -11.53 1.86 8.84
C VAL A 46 -10.83 2.27 10.13
N ARG A 47 -11.48 3.07 10.95
CA ARG A 47 -10.99 3.37 12.30
C ARG A 47 -11.10 2.13 13.16
N GLU A 48 -10.03 1.80 13.88
CA GLU A 48 -10.10 0.82 14.95
C GLU A 48 -11.06 1.35 16.03
N SER A 49 -12.27 0.83 16.04
CA SER A 49 -13.23 1.17 17.07
C SER A 49 -13.55 -0.03 17.94
N SER A 50 -13.65 0.22 19.26
CA SER A 50 -14.14 -0.70 20.26
C SER A 50 -15.41 -1.42 19.81
N ARG A 51 -15.60 -2.64 20.25
CA ARG A 51 -16.59 -3.68 19.94
C ARG A 51 -18.05 -3.29 19.66
N VAL A 52 -18.43 -1.99 19.68
CA VAL A 52 -19.83 -1.53 19.61
C VAL A 52 -20.17 -0.76 18.33
N SER A 53 -19.20 -0.25 17.60
CA SER A 53 -19.44 0.45 16.32
C SER A 53 -18.76 -0.33 15.21
N ARG A 54 -19.50 -0.70 14.17
CA ARG A 54 -18.88 -1.01 12.86
C ARG A 54 -18.04 0.21 12.51
N GLY A 55 -16.70 0.07 12.53
CA GLY A 55 -15.75 1.18 12.49
C GLY A 55 -16.15 2.27 11.50
N ALA A 56 -16.26 3.50 11.98
CA ALA A 56 -16.48 4.63 11.10
C ALA A 56 -15.20 4.79 10.24
N PRO A 57 -15.31 5.06 8.94
CA PRO A 57 -14.15 5.32 8.12
C PRO A 57 -13.48 6.64 8.51
N HIS A 58 -12.20 6.77 8.18
CA HIS A 58 -11.52 8.06 8.19
C HIS A 58 -12.17 9.01 7.18
N SER A 59 -12.05 10.31 7.42
CA SER A 59 -12.64 11.33 6.56
C SER A 59 -11.84 11.59 5.29
N ILE A 60 -10.54 11.27 5.29
CA ILE A 60 -9.68 11.40 4.10
C ILE A 60 -9.46 10.02 3.50
N GLY A 61 -9.63 9.93 2.19
CA GLY A 61 -9.38 8.73 1.40
C GLY A 61 -8.83 9.08 0.02
N THR A 62 -8.70 8.05 -0.82
CA THR A 62 -8.18 8.19 -2.18
C THR A 62 -9.16 7.59 -3.18
N PHE A 63 -9.42 8.32 -4.28
CA PHE A 63 -10.17 7.79 -5.41
C PHE A 63 -9.39 6.63 -6.03
N ALA A 64 -10.07 5.50 -6.17
CA ALA A 64 -9.52 4.29 -6.75
C ALA A 64 -10.23 4.01 -8.08
N ARG A 65 -9.49 4.10 -9.18
CA ARG A 65 -9.96 3.71 -10.51
C ARG A 65 -9.60 2.27 -10.78
N VAL A 66 -10.57 1.47 -11.17
CA VAL A 66 -10.34 0.08 -11.59
C VAL A 66 -9.63 0.08 -12.94
N THR A 67 -8.47 -0.55 -13.03
CA THR A 67 -7.64 -0.63 -14.23
C THR A 67 -7.66 -2.01 -14.88
N ALA A 68 -7.88 -3.06 -14.08
CA ALA A 68 -8.04 -4.43 -14.57
C ALA A 68 -9.01 -5.21 -13.68
N VAL A 69 -9.72 -6.16 -14.27
CA VAL A 69 -10.63 -7.07 -13.58
C VAL A 69 -10.40 -8.48 -14.11
N GLU A 70 -10.13 -9.41 -13.22
CA GLU A 70 -10.06 -10.84 -13.50
C GLU A 70 -11.13 -11.57 -12.68
N GLU A 71 -11.97 -12.34 -13.35
CA GLU A 71 -12.97 -13.16 -12.70
C GLU A 71 -12.37 -14.52 -12.31
N ILE A 72 -12.47 -14.87 -11.03
CA ILE A 72 -12.00 -16.14 -10.49
C ILE A 72 -13.20 -17.03 -10.22
N PRO A 73 -13.31 -18.19 -10.89
CA PRO A 73 -14.39 -19.14 -10.65
C PRO A 73 -14.48 -19.58 -9.18
N GLU A 74 -15.69 -19.85 -8.71
CA GLU A 74 -15.97 -20.21 -7.31
C GLU A 74 -15.04 -21.28 -6.74
N GLY A 75 -14.74 -22.33 -7.49
CA GLY A 75 -13.85 -23.41 -7.06
C GLY A 75 -12.35 -23.08 -6.99
N ARG A 76 -11.94 -21.88 -7.44
CA ARG A 76 -10.53 -21.40 -7.41
C ARG A 76 -10.32 -20.20 -6.50
N CYS A 77 -11.37 -19.75 -5.82
CA CYS A 77 -11.29 -18.64 -4.90
C CYS A 77 -10.50 -19.05 -3.66
N ALA A 78 -9.38 -18.40 -3.37
CA ALA A 78 -8.45 -18.74 -2.27
C ALA A 78 -9.04 -18.44 -0.87
N ILE A 79 -10.21 -17.81 -0.79
CA ILE A 79 -10.86 -17.44 0.46
C ILE A 79 -11.89 -18.50 0.83
N PRO A 80 -11.84 -19.09 2.05
CA PRO A 80 -12.85 -20.05 2.48
C PRO A 80 -14.24 -19.45 2.50
N ALA A 81 -15.25 -20.20 1.99
CA ALA A 81 -16.65 -19.79 2.02
C ALA A 81 -17.13 -19.30 3.42
N PRO A 82 -18.08 -18.33 3.51
CA PRO A 82 -19.33 -18.40 2.77
C PRO A 82 -19.50 -17.24 1.77
N HIS A 83 -19.00 -17.38 0.57
CA HIS A 83 -19.35 -16.46 -0.51
C HIS A 83 -19.92 -17.30 -1.65
N ASN A 84 -21.09 -16.93 -2.13
CA ASN A 84 -21.73 -17.59 -3.23
C ASN A 84 -21.20 -17.00 -4.55
N GLY A 85 -20.71 -17.87 -5.43
CA GLY A 85 -20.32 -17.53 -6.80
C GLY A 85 -18.87 -17.03 -6.93
N ASN A 86 -18.55 -16.58 -8.14
CA ASN A 86 -17.20 -16.15 -8.54
C ASN A 86 -16.67 -14.99 -7.70
N CYS A 87 -15.35 -14.95 -7.50
CA CYS A 87 -14.65 -13.80 -6.94
C CYS A 87 -14.05 -12.95 -8.05
N TYR A 88 -13.62 -11.74 -7.73
CA TYR A 88 -12.92 -10.88 -8.66
C TYR A 88 -11.57 -10.47 -8.07
N GLN A 89 -10.51 -10.60 -8.84
CA GLN A 89 -9.26 -9.92 -8.58
C GLN A 89 -9.23 -8.66 -9.42
N ILE A 90 -9.06 -7.52 -8.79
CA ILE A 90 -9.04 -6.24 -9.48
C ILE A 90 -7.72 -5.54 -9.22
N SER A 91 -7.24 -4.76 -10.19
CA SER A 91 -6.17 -3.79 -9.99
C SER A 91 -6.78 -2.41 -9.97
N CYS A 92 -6.40 -1.61 -8.97
CA CYS A 92 -6.86 -0.25 -8.83
C CYS A 92 -5.69 0.72 -8.85
N PHE A 93 -5.89 1.87 -9.47
CA PHE A 93 -4.94 2.98 -9.45
C PHE A 93 -5.47 4.10 -8.55
N GLY A 94 -4.65 4.56 -7.61
CA GLY A 94 -4.95 5.70 -6.74
C GLY A 94 -4.80 7.01 -7.53
N GLU A 95 -5.89 7.78 -7.64
CA GLU A 95 -5.89 9.04 -8.39
C GLU A 95 -5.55 10.22 -7.48
N GLN A 96 -6.52 10.81 -6.84
CA GLN A 96 -6.35 11.96 -5.96
C GLN A 96 -7.03 11.73 -4.61
N ARG A 97 -6.61 12.47 -3.61
CA ARG A 97 -7.22 12.45 -2.29
C ARG A 97 -8.57 13.16 -2.30
N PHE A 98 -9.45 12.70 -1.44
CA PHE A 98 -10.74 13.34 -1.19
C PHE A 98 -11.02 13.43 0.31
N ARG A 99 -11.96 14.31 0.65
CA ARG A 99 -12.56 14.40 1.98
C ARG A 99 -14.01 13.97 1.93
N VAL A 100 -14.41 13.10 2.84
CA VAL A 100 -15.81 12.69 3.04
C VAL A 100 -16.53 13.80 3.81
N THR A 101 -17.59 14.35 3.24
CA THR A 101 -18.43 15.38 3.84
C THR A 101 -19.69 14.79 4.49
N SER A 102 -20.24 13.74 3.90
CA SER A 102 -21.36 13.00 4.48
C SER A 102 -21.31 11.51 4.12
N LEU A 103 -21.96 10.69 4.95
CA LEU A 103 -22.04 9.23 4.75
C LEU A 103 -23.51 8.81 4.68
N ASP A 104 -23.83 8.01 3.66
CA ASP A 104 -25.13 7.37 3.49
C ASP A 104 -24.98 5.85 3.57
N ARG A 105 -25.76 5.23 4.47
CA ARG A 105 -25.80 3.77 4.67
C ARG A 105 -27.12 3.14 4.24
N ALA A 106 -28.06 3.95 3.82
CA ALA A 106 -29.42 3.50 3.54
C ALA A 106 -29.70 3.21 2.07
N GLU A 107 -28.91 3.79 1.16
CA GLU A 107 -29.19 3.75 -0.28
C GLU A 107 -28.71 2.46 -0.96
N ALA A 108 -27.65 1.84 -0.45
CA ALA A 108 -27.05 0.64 -1.06
C ALA A 108 -26.59 -0.36 -0.01
N GLU A 109 -26.32 -1.60 -0.43
CA GLU A 109 -25.74 -2.63 0.45
C GLU A 109 -24.31 -2.29 0.89
N TYR A 110 -23.65 -1.34 0.22
CA TYR A 110 -22.33 -0.81 0.54
C TYR A 110 -22.42 0.67 0.93
N LEU A 111 -21.35 1.18 1.51
CA LEU A 111 -21.26 2.57 1.96
C LEU A 111 -21.20 3.53 0.75
N VAL A 112 -21.97 4.61 0.80
CA VAL A 112 -21.92 5.71 -0.16
C VAL A 112 -21.57 6.99 0.59
N GLY A 113 -20.72 7.83 0.01
CA GLY A 113 -20.33 9.09 0.60
C GLY A 113 -20.43 10.26 -0.37
N GLU A 114 -20.78 11.42 0.17
CA GLU A 114 -20.50 12.67 -0.51
C GLU A 114 -19.05 13.06 -0.23
N VAL A 115 -18.31 13.39 -1.28
CA VAL A 115 -16.89 13.69 -1.19
C VAL A 115 -16.53 14.95 -1.97
N GLU A 116 -15.49 15.63 -1.51
CA GLU A 116 -14.87 16.76 -2.18
C GLU A 116 -13.37 16.49 -2.38
N PRO A 117 -12.73 17.03 -3.43
CA PRO A 117 -11.28 16.92 -3.60
C PRO A 117 -10.53 17.45 -2.38
N TYR A 118 -9.44 16.78 -2.02
CA TYR A 118 -8.53 17.22 -0.95
C TYR A 118 -7.11 17.34 -1.51
N PRO A 119 -6.83 18.44 -2.26
CA PRO A 119 -5.50 18.68 -2.84
C PRO A 119 -4.48 19.05 -1.77
N ASP A 120 -3.20 18.90 -2.10
CA ASP A 120 -2.11 19.44 -1.30
C ASP A 120 -2.16 20.99 -1.30
N GLU A 121 -1.90 21.60 -0.16
CA GLU A 121 -1.69 23.04 -0.06
C GLU A 121 -0.40 23.42 -0.82
N PRO A 122 -0.41 24.55 -1.55
CA PRO A 122 0.78 24.98 -2.30
C PRO A 122 1.92 25.37 -1.35
N VAL A 123 3.13 24.94 -1.70
CA VAL A 123 4.33 25.18 -0.91
C VAL A 123 5.42 25.78 -1.82
N PRO A 124 6.29 26.69 -1.32
CA PRO A 124 7.41 27.21 -2.08
C PRO A 124 8.39 26.10 -2.54
N GLU A 125 8.68 26.03 -3.84
CA GLU A 125 9.53 24.98 -4.43
C GLU A 125 10.91 24.78 -3.76
N PRO A 126 11.66 25.84 -3.38
CA PRO A 126 12.99 25.64 -2.79
C PRO A 126 12.96 24.85 -1.49
N ALA A 127 11.96 25.08 -0.64
CA ALA A 127 11.80 24.36 0.63
C ALA A 127 11.41 22.89 0.36
N LEU A 128 10.54 22.67 -0.61
CA LEU A 128 10.05 21.36 -0.99
C LEU A 128 11.18 20.50 -1.59
N ALA A 129 11.96 21.04 -2.53
CA ALA A 129 13.05 20.34 -3.19
C ALA A 129 14.17 19.89 -2.21
N MET A 130 14.51 20.75 -1.25
CA MET A 130 15.54 20.42 -0.25
C MET A 130 15.11 19.26 0.65
N VAL A 131 13.86 19.25 1.11
CA VAL A 131 13.34 18.16 1.95
C VAL A 131 13.17 16.90 1.13
N ALA A 132 12.68 16.98 -0.12
CA ALA A 132 12.53 15.85 -1.01
C ALA A 132 13.88 15.13 -1.24
N GLN A 133 14.95 15.86 -1.51
CA GLN A 133 16.27 15.27 -1.69
C GLN A 133 16.77 14.53 -0.44
N ARG A 134 16.53 15.09 0.76
CA ARG A 134 16.86 14.43 2.02
C ARG A 134 16.08 13.13 2.19
N VAL A 135 14.77 13.17 1.91
CA VAL A 135 13.90 12.01 2.04
C VAL A 135 14.29 10.91 1.06
N CYS A 136 14.64 11.24 -0.17
CA CYS A 136 15.16 10.26 -1.14
C CYS A 136 16.38 9.51 -0.60
N THR A 137 17.33 10.21 0.03
CA THR A 137 18.53 9.57 0.59
C THR A 137 18.18 8.62 1.75
N LEU A 138 17.32 9.06 2.66
CA LEU A 138 16.86 8.23 3.79
C LEU A 138 16.07 7.00 3.31
N PHE A 139 15.22 7.20 2.31
CA PHE A 139 14.41 6.13 1.75
C PHE A 139 15.26 5.07 1.03
N ASP A 140 16.27 5.47 0.27
CA ASP A 140 17.19 4.53 -0.40
C ASP A 140 17.91 3.64 0.64
N GLU A 141 18.37 4.20 1.74
CA GLU A 141 19.01 3.45 2.84
C GLU A 141 18.01 2.47 3.49
N TYR A 142 16.84 2.96 3.86
CA TYR A 142 15.76 2.17 4.45
C TYR A 142 15.35 1.00 3.56
N TYR A 143 15.10 1.30 2.28
CA TYR A 143 14.60 0.33 1.32
C TYR A 143 15.60 -0.79 1.05
N ARG A 144 16.90 -0.45 0.92
CA ARG A 144 17.98 -1.45 0.81
C ARG A 144 18.02 -2.38 2.03
N GLY A 145 17.84 -1.82 3.22
CA GLY A 145 17.76 -2.60 4.46
C GLY A 145 16.58 -3.57 4.45
N LEU A 146 15.39 -3.13 4.05
CA LEU A 146 14.20 -3.98 3.93
C LEU A 146 14.41 -5.12 2.93
N VAL A 147 14.94 -4.81 1.77
CA VAL A 147 15.24 -5.80 0.73
C VAL A 147 16.20 -6.86 1.24
N ALA A 148 17.26 -6.45 1.92
CA ALA A 148 18.23 -7.37 2.53
C ALA A 148 17.58 -8.27 3.59
N LEU A 149 16.66 -7.76 4.39
CA LEU A 149 15.89 -8.54 5.39
C LEU A 149 15.01 -9.61 4.75
N MET A 150 14.41 -9.32 3.60
CA MET A 150 13.54 -10.25 2.88
C MET A 150 14.30 -11.33 2.10
N GLY A 151 15.62 -11.39 2.25
CA GLY A 151 16.47 -12.41 1.64
C GLY A 151 16.92 -12.09 0.22
N GLY A 152 16.75 -10.84 -0.22
CA GLY A 152 17.26 -10.33 -1.48
C GLY A 152 18.79 -10.24 -1.48
N TRP A 153 19.48 -11.27 -1.99
CA TRP A 153 20.89 -11.18 -2.33
C TRP A 153 21.03 -10.46 -3.66
N GLN A 154 21.72 -9.32 -3.65
CA GLN A 154 22.11 -8.65 -4.87
C GLN A 154 23.08 -9.56 -5.64
N ARG A 155 22.68 -10.05 -6.81
CA ARG A 155 23.63 -10.23 -7.90
C ARG A 155 23.84 -8.86 -8.50
N GLU A 156 25.06 -8.38 -8.51
CA GLU A 156 25.45 -7.20 -9.28
C GLU A 156 25.12 -7.45 -10.75
N THR A 157 24.05 -6.87 -11.22
CA THR A 157 23.75 -6.75 -12.63
C THR A 157 24.24 -5.37 -13.09
N THR A 158 24.75 -5.35 -14.29
CA THR A 158 25.38 -4.23 -15.03
C THR A 158 24.68 -2.89 -14.80
N PRO A 159 25.40 -1.74 -14.78
CA PRO A 159 24.81 -0.42 -14.56
C PRO A 159 23.73 -0.10 -15.61
N GLY A 160 22.48 -0.01 -15.21
CA GLY A 160 21.37 0.37 -16.07
C GLY A 160 20.05 -0.36 -15.84
N ASP A 161 20.05 -1.54 -15.29
CA ASP A 161 18.83 -2.33 -15.13
C ASP A 161 18.56 -2.62 -13.64
N ARG A 162 17.65 -1.85 -13.03
CA ARG A 162 17.23 -2.00 -11.64
C ARG A 162 15.73 -2.32 -11.58
N THR A 163 15.37 -3.57 -11.77
CA THR A 163 13.98 -4.00 -11.67
C THR A 163 13.80 -4.93 -10.46
N MET A 164 12.97 -4.56 -9.50
CA MET A 164 12.57 -5.36 -8.34
C MET A 164 11.05 -5.55 -8.34
N MET A 165 10.55 -6.76 -8.44
CA MET A 165 9.12 -7.05 -8.32
C MET A 165 8.78 -7.50 -6.91
N PHE A 166 7.86 -6.76 -6.25
CA PHE A 166 7.24 -7.16 -5.00
C PHE A 166 5.94 -7.91 -5.27
N ASP A 167 5.81 -9.08 -4.67
CA ASP A 167 4.50 -9.72 -4.54
C ASP A 167 3.74 -9.04 -3.40
N MET A 168 2.92 -8.04 -3.75
CA MET A 168 2.10 -7.26 -2.81
C MET A 168 1.00 -8.10 -2.14
N SER A 169 0.75 -9.34 -2.56
CA SER A 169 -0.24 -10.22 -1.93
C SER A 169 0.09 -10.54 -0.48
N VAL A 170 1.35 -10.46 -0.09
CA VAL A 170 1.84 -10.71 1.28
C VAL A 170 1.48 -9.57 2.24
N LEU A 171 1.36 -8.33 1.76
CA LEU A 171 1.06 -7.15 2.60
C LEU A 171 -0.42 -6.99 2.93
N VAL A 172 -1.32 -7.54 2.11
CA VAL A 172 -2.78 -7.40 2.29
C VAL A 172 -3.34 -8.37 3.35
N SER A 173 -2.67 -9.47 3.66
CA SER A 173 -3.19 -10.51 4.54
C SER A 173 -2.71 -10.47 5.99
N GLY A 174 -1.72 -9.63 6.34
CA GLY A 174 -1.20 -9.54 7.73
C GLY A 174 -0.66 -10.84 8.32
N GLN A 175 -0.57 -11.92 7.52
CA GLN A 175 -0.05 -13.22 7.94
C GLN A 175 1.00 -13.68 6.94
N ALA A 176 2.26 -13.42 7.26
CA ALA A 176 3.38 -14.08 6.60
C ALA A 176 3.31 -15.59 6.89
N ARG A 177 2.69 -16.37 6.01
CA ARG A 177 2.87 -17.82 5.98
C ARG A 177 4.21 -18.10 5.35
N LEU A 178 5.18 -18.39 6.19
CA LEU A 178 6.43 -19.07 5.81
C LEU A 178 6.11 -20.54 5.45
N HIS A 179 5.53 -20.77 4.30
CA HIS A 179 5.48 -22.09 3.68
C HIS A 179 5.55 -21.92 2.16
N GLY A 180 6.71 -22.16 1.63
CA GLY A 180 7.00 -22.34 0.23
C GLY A 180 8.30 -23.09 0.13
N GLU A 181 8.23 -24.41 -0.11
CA GLU A 181 9.36 -25.15 -0.66
C GLU A 181 9.80 -24.46 -1.94
N ALA A 182 11.04 -24.00 -1.94
CA ALA A 182 11.62 -23.33 -3.09
C ALA A 182 11.73 -24.34 -4.24
N ASP A 183 10.97 -24.11 -5.28
CA ASP A 183 11.16 -24.76 -6.58
C ASP A 183 12.54 -24.31 -7.12
N PRO A 184 13.50 -25.22 -7.34
CA PRO A 184 14.86 -24.87 -7.72
C PRO A 184 14.98 -24.24 -9.12
N ASP A 185 13.91 -24.20 -9.92
CA ASP A 185 13.89 -23.67 -11.29
C ASP A 185 13.21 -22.31 -11.43
N THR A 186 12.81 -21.65 -10.33
CA THR A 186 12.23 -20.31 -10.38
C THR A 186 13.34 -19.26 -10.37
N ASP A 187 13.66 -18.83 -11.56
CA ASP A 187 14.63 -17.84 -11.93
C ASP A 187 14.57 -16.57 -11.06
N SER A 188 15.74 -16.07 -10.70
CA SER A 188 16.06 -14.91 -9.86
C SER A 188 15.03 -13.78 -9.93
N ARG A 189 14.21 -13.62 -8.90
CA ARG A 189 13.33 -12.45 -8.75
C ARG A 189 14.20 -11.23 -8.51
N ALA A 190 14.42 -10.47 -9.57
CA ALA A 190 15.07 -9.18 -9.46
C ALA A 190 14.22 -8.24 -8.60
N ILE A 191 14.81 -7.62 -7.60
CA ILE A 191 14.16 -6.64 -6.74
C ILE A 191 14.24 -5.27 -7.45
N THR A 192 13.12 -4.66 -7.83
CA THR A 192 13.08 -3.33 -8.45
C THR A 192 12.93 -2.26 -7.38
N VAL A 193 13.90 -1.37 -7.23
CA VAL A 193 13.70 -0.13 -6.48
C VAL A 193 12.67 0.69 -7.26
N PRO A 194 11.57 1.17 -6.65
CA PRO A 194 10.62 2.01 -7.35
C PRO A 194 11.36 3.21 -7.96
N ALA A 195 11.09 3.47 -9.24
CA ALA A 195 11.59 4.68 -9.86
C ALA A 195 10.94 5.88 -9.18
N LEU A 196 11.72 6.63 -8.42
CA LEU A 196 11.21 7.80 -7.71
C LEU A 196 10.99 8.94 -8.71
N PRO A 197 9.79 9.55 -8.74
CA PRO A 197 9.51 10.67 -9.61
C PRO A 197 10.26 11.93 -9.18
N ASN A 198 10.52 12.81 -10.16
CA ASN A 198 11.15 14.11 -9.88
C ASN A 198 10.18 15.12 -9.24
N ASP A 199 8.86 14.95 -9.45
CA ASP A 199 7.85 15.77 -8.79
C ASP A 199 7.77 15.44 -7.29
N PRO A 200 8.02 16.41 -6.40
CA PRO A 200 8.06 16.16 -4.96
C PRO A 200 6.72 15.70 -4.38
N THR A 201 5.60 16.08 -4.97
CA THR A 201 4.26 15.65 -4.52
C THR A 201 4.05 14.17 -4.85
N ALA A 202 4.33 13.78 -6.09
CA ALA A 202 4.26 12.37 -6.49
C ALA A 202 5.27 11.53 -5.70
N LEU A 203 6.48 12.04 -5.50
CA LEU A 203 7.53 11.41 -4.69
C LEU A 203 7.03 11.08 -3.28
N SER A 204 6.46 12.06 -2.58
CA SER A 204 5.97 11.86 -1.21
C SER A 204 4.86 10.79 -1.15
N ASN A 205 3.95 10.76 -2.11
CA ASN A 205 2.90 9.74 -2.15
C ASN A 205 3.46 8.32 -2.38
N ILE A 206 4.47 8.19 -3.24
CA ILE A 206 5.11 6.88 -3.51
C ILE A 206 5.90 6.42 -2.29
N ILE A 207 6.68 7.29 -1.66
CA ILE A 207 7.42 6.93 -0.45
C ILE A 207 6.46 6.51 0.66
N ALA A 208 5.40 7.29 0.93
CA ALA A 208 4.39 6.92 1.93
C ALA A 208 3.73 5.56 1.64
N ALA A 209 3.48 5.24 0.36
CA ALA A 209 2.94 3.95 -0.04
C ALA A 209 3.88 2.79 0.31
N GLU A 210 5.19 2.97 0.09
CA GLU A 210 6.23 1.94 0.27
C GLU A 210 6.72 1.78 1.72
N LEU A 211 6.44 2.75 2.62
CA LEU A 211 6.80 2.62 4.03
C LEU A 211 6.09 1.41 4.66
N ASN A 212 6.86 0.54 5.34
CA ASN A 212 6.32 -0.61 6.07
C ASN A 212 5.96 -0.22 7.52
N VAL A 213 4.94 0.60 7.66
CA VAL A 213 4.43 1.13 8.93
C VAL A 213 2.97 0.79 9.14
N GLN A 214 2.47 1.03 10.35
CA GLN A 214 1.08 0.73 10.69
C GLN A 214 0.08 1.52 9.82
N PRO A 215 -1.11 0.96 9.52
CA PRO A 215 -2.11 1.64 8.70
C PRO A 215 -2.48 3.03 9.22
N GLN A 216 -2.50 3.24 10.53
CA GLN A 216 -2.76 4.55 11.12
C GLN A 216 -1.66 5.57 10.78
N GLN A 217 -0.39 5.18 10.81
CA GLN A 217 0.71 6.06 10.42
C GLN A 217 0.64 6.41 8.92
N LYS A 218 0.25 5.44 8.08
CA LYS A 218 -0.04 5.71 6.65
C LYS A 218 -1.20 6.68 6.49
N GLN A 219 -2.25 6.55 7.29
CA GLN A 219 -3.38 7.46 7.27
C GLN A 219 -2.97 8.88 7.67
N ASP A 220 -2.14 9.03 8.70
CA ASP A 220 -1.62 10.33 9.14
C ASP A 220 -0.81 11.01 8.02
N LEU A 221 -0.04 10.22 7.24
CA LEU A 221 0.65 10.71 6.03
C LEU A 221 -0.33 11.13 4.93
N LEU A 222 -1.39 10.33 4.68
CA LEU A 222 -2.40 10.66 3.69
C LEU A 222 -3.18 11.92 4.07
N GLU A 223 -3.41 12.16 5.37
CA GLU A 223 -4.11 13.33 5.91
C GLU A 223 -3.24 14.59 5.95
N SER A 224 -1.93 14.49 5.68
CA SER A 224 -1.02 15.65 5.67
C SER A 224 -1.54 16.76 4.76
N PRO A 225 -1.51 18.02 5.20
CA PRO A 225 -2.10 19.12 4.45
C PRO A 225 -1.33 19.47 3.17
N SER A 226 -0.04 19.17 3.12
CA SER A 226 0.83 19.48 1.98
C SER A 226 1.88 18.40 1.75
N ALA A 227 2.46 18.38 0.56
CA ALA A 227 3.59 17.50 0.22
C ALA A 227 4.80 17.76 1.14
N LEU A 228 5.05 19.02 1.53
CA LEU A 228 6.14 19.37 2.46
C LEU A 228 5.91 18.74 3.84
N ALA A 229 4.71 18.89 4.41
CA ALA A 229 4.38 18.31 5.71
C ALA A 229 4.50 16.78 5.66
N ARG A 230 4.07 16.15 4.58
CA ARG A 230 4.19 14.71 4.36
C ARG A 230 5.64 14.26 4.30
N LEU A 231 6.48 14.91 3.48
CA LEU A 231 7.91 14.63 3.37
C LEU A 231 8.67 14.82 4.69
N GLN A 232 8.32 15.85 5.47
CA GLN A 232 8.91 16.05 6.80
C GLN A 232 8.59 14.88 7.73
N ARG A 233 7.34 14.45 7.74
CA ARG A 233 6.92 13.29 8.55
C ARG A 233 7.55 11.99 8.09
N GLU A 234 7.70 11.79 6.78
CA GLU A 234 8.42 10.65 6.20
C GLU A 234 9.90 10.64 6.62
N ALA A 235 10.56 11.80 6.64
CA ALA A 235 11.94 11.90 7.12
C ALA A 235 12.08 11.48 8.59
N GLU A 236 11.12 11.84 9.44
CA GLU A 236 11.07 11.42 10.85
C GLU A 236 10.92 9.89 10.93
N ILE A 237 9.91 9.34 10.27
CA ILE A 237 9.65 7.89 10.26
C ILE A 237 10.87 7.12 9.73
N LEU A 238 11.45 7.55 8.61
CA LEU A 238 12.63 6.89 8.03
C LEU A 238 13.83 6.95 8.97
N SER A 239 14.03 8.07 9.67
CA SER A 239 15.11 8.21 10.64
C SER A 239 14.94 7.29 11.87
N GLU A 240 13.70 6.96 12.23
CA GLU A 240 13.38 6.05 13.33
C GLU A 240 13.43 4.58 12.90
N GLU A 241 12.92 4.25 11.71
CA GLU A 241 12.77 2.87 11.22
C GLU A 241 14.08 2.30 10.64
N THR A 242 14.91 3.11 9.97
CA THR A 242 16.15 2.63 9.34
C THR A 242 17.11 1.94 10.34
N PRO A 243 17.38 2.49 11.53
CA PRO A 243 18.18 1.80 12.53
C PRO A 243 17.57 0.47 13.00
N GLN A 244 16.26 0.38 13.10
CA GLN A 244 15.55 -0.84 13.52
C GLN A 244 15.67 -1.93 12.45
N VAL A 245 15.53 -1.57 11.17
CA VAL A 245 15.72 -2.47 10.03
C VAL A 245 17.17 -2.99 10.03
N ALA A 246 18.15 -2.11 10.22
CA ALA A 246 19.56 -2.49 10.30
C ALA A 246 19.87 -3.45 11.47
N GLU A 247 19.25 -3.24 12.64
CA GLU A 247 19.41 -4.13 13.79
C GLU A 247 18.77 -5.50 13.54
N ARG A 248 17.54 -5.55 12.97
CA ARG A 248 16.89 -6.81 12.60
C ARG A 248 17.75 -7.60 11.60
N LEU A 249 18.37 -6.93 10.63
CA LEU A 249 19.26 -7.54 9.66
C LEU A 249 20.50 -8.15 10.34
N ARG A 250 21.12 -7.41 11.28
CA ARG A 250 22.27 -7.91 12.09
C ARG A 250 21.89 -9.13 12.92
N GLN A 251 20.70 -9.15 13.53
CA GLN A 251 20.20 -10.28 14.30
C GLN A 251 19.94 -11.50 13.42
N GLN A 252 19.38 -11.32 12.23
CA GLN A 252 19.15 -12.40 11.25
C GLN A 252 20.47 -13.02 10.82
N HIS A 253 21.49 -12.21 10.54
CA HIS A 253 22.83 -12.70 10.20
C HIS A 253 23.44 -13.49 11.36
N ARG A 254 23.41 -12.98 12.60
CA ARG A 254 23.93 -13.71 13.77
C ARG A 254 23.28 -15.06 13.95
N ARG A 255 21.94 -15.17 13.80
CA ARG A 255 21.22 -16.46 13.90
C ARG A 255 21.64 -17.45 12.82
N ARG A 256 21.85 -17.01 11.58
CA ARG A 256 22.34 -17.87 10.48
C ARG A 256 23.75 -18.42 10.78
N PHE A 257 24.65 -17.57 11.22
CA PHE A 257 26.02 -18.01 11.53
C PHE A 257 26.11 -18.90 12.77
N SER A 258 25.29 -18.70 13.80
CA SER A 258 25.25 -19.59 14.98
C SER A 258 24.71 -20.99 14.64
N ALA A 259 23.80 -21.10 13.69
CA ALA A 259 23.29 -22.40 13.22
C ALA A 259 24.32 -23.21 12.42
N PHE A 260 25.25 -22.54 11.71
CA PHE A 260 26.36 -23.21 11.00
C PHE A 260 27.52 -23.61 11.92
N GLY A 261 27.68 -22.97 13.07
CA GLY A 261 28.74 -23.26 14.04
C GLY A 261 28.48 -24.43 14.98
N MET A 262 27.30 -25.04 14.97
CA MET A 262 26.90 -26.18 15.81
C MET A 262 26.93 -27.55 15.07
N SER A 263 27.48 -27.62 13.86
CA SER A 263 27.63 -28.86 13.08
C SER A 263 29.11 -29.23 12.90
N ASN A 264 29.88 -29.26 14.00
CA ASN A 264 31.19 -29.94 14.03
C ASN A 264 31.32 -30.74 15.33
#